data_fba2a7324cb4fb1530d4419ebbfa28a1
#
_entry.id   fba2a7324cb4fb1530d4419ebbfa28a1
#
_cell.length_a   1.000
_cell.length_b   1.000
_cell.length_c   1.000
_cell.angle_alpha   90.00
_cell.angle_beta   90.00
_cell.angle_gamma   90.00
#
_symmetry.space_group_name_H-M   'P 1'
#
loop_
_entity.id
_entity.type
_entity.pdbx_description
1 polymer ?
#
loop_
_entity_poly.entity_id
_entity_poly.type
_entity_poly.pdbx_seq_one_letter_code
_entity_poly.pdbx_strand_id
1 'polypeptide(L)'
;MASIIFLDSPVCSGFSYARDPKGCDVGDYSSSLQVQRFLNKWFTHHPQYLSNPFYLGGDSYAGKVIPLIATYISQGTEKREQPLINLKGYLVGNPITDPKFDRNFRVQGAHGFGIISDQIYEAAMKNCKGNYVIPENQLCAEVLETVDSLISEIADGHVLYKKCVVATPKPIDDATRRKFLLEESIKPNEAPGRPTVDCFTYGYYLAYFWMNNKMTRDALGIKGGTVSEWVRCKKELPYTQDMPSSIPYHLNLTKRGYRALVYSGDHDLQVPHLSTQAWIRSLNFSIVDDWRAWHLGGQAADLPSHMRTI
;
A
#
# COMPACT_ATOMS: atom_id res chain seq x y z
N MET A 1 18.26 -3.96 -17.16
CA MET A 1 17.11 -3.07 -17.39
C MET A 1 15.86 -3.94 -17.39
N ALA A 2 14.76 -3.55 -16.76
CA ALA A 2 13.51 -4.31 -16.72
C ALA A 2 12.40 -3.53 -17.45
N SER A 3 11.49 -4.25 -18.14
CA SER A 3 10.24 -3.67 -18.62
C SER A 3 9.21 -3.70 -17.48
N ILE A 4 8.47 -2.61 -17.31
CA ILE A 4 7.49 -2.48 -16.21
C ILE A 4 6.12 -2.19 -16.80
N ILE A 5 5.11 -2.90 -16.34
CA ILE A 5 3.69 -2.63 -16.59
C ILE A 5 3.11 -1.97 -15.34
N PHE A 6 2.62 -0.74 -15.48
CA PHE A 6 1.85 -0.06 -14.44
C PHE A 6 0.37 -0.26 -14.72
N LEU A 7 -0.35 -0.83 -13.77
CA LEU A 7 -1.77 -1.14 -13.89
C LEU A 7 -2.57 -0.40 -12.83
N ASP A 8 -3.53 0.43 -13.25
CA ASP A 8 -4.52 0.99 -12.35
C ASP A 8 -5.50 -0.11 -11.90
N SER A 9 -5.43 -0.49 -10.64
CA SER A 9 -6.25 -1.53 -10.00
C SER A 9 -6.71 -1.04 -8.61
N PRO A 10 -7.94 -1.38 -8.21
CA PRO A 10 -8.98 -2.13 -8.93
C PRO A 10 -9.62 -1.36 -10.10
N VAL A 11 -10.54 -2.01 -10.80
CA VAL A 11 -11.37 -1.34 -11.82
C VAL A 11 -12.06 -0.10 -11.23
N CYS A 12 -12.19 0.96 -12.03
CA CYS A 12 -12.69 2.29 -11.63
C CYS A 12 -11.74 3.11 -10.75
N SER A 13 -10.52 2.67 -10.52
CA SER A 13 -9.42 3.50 -10.01
C SER A 13 -8.57 4.03 -11.17
N GLY A 14 -7.90 5.17 -10.96
CA GLY A 14 -7.04 5.78 -11.98
C GLY A 14 -7.76 5.98 -13.32
N PHE A 15 -7.20 5.42 -14.40
CA PHE A 15 -7.80 5.39 -15.74
C PHE A 15 -8.52 4.07 -16.06
N SER A 16 -8.51 3.10 -15.16
CA SER A 16 -9.31 1.88 -15.32
C SER A 16 -10.80 2.18 -15.18
N TYR A 17 -11.61 1.60 -16.05
CA TYR A 17 -13.06 1.85 -16.08
C TYR A 17 -13.86 0.57 -16.33
N ALA A 18 -15.10 0.57 -15.90
CA ALA A 18 -16.10 -0.44 -16.25
C ALA A 18 -17.06 0.11 -17.32
N ARG A 19 -17.55 -0.74 -18.21
CA ARG A 19 -18.60 -0.38 -19.19
C ARG A 19 -19.95 -0.15 -18.52
N ASP A 20 -20.23 -0.95 -17.48
CA ASP A 20 -21.39 -0.80 -16.62
C ASP A 20 -20.90 -0.29 -15.25
N PRO A 21 -21.50 0.77 -14.67
CA PRO A 21 -21.15 1.28 -13.34
C PRO A 21 -21.15 0.22 -12.24
N LYS A 22 -22.03 -0.79 -12.31
CA LYS A 22 -22.04 -1.93 -11.38
C LYS A 22 -20.76 -2.77 -11.44
N GLY A 23 -20.01 -2.71 -12.53
CA GLY A 23 -18.72 -3.37 -12.65
C GLY A 23 -17.62 -2.77 -11.78
N CYS A 24 -17.87 -1.63 -11.12
CA CYS A 24 -16.96 -1.03 -10.13
C CYS A 24 -17.07 -1.66 -8.74
N ASP A 25 -18.15 -2.41 -8.47
CA ASP A 25 -18.35 -3.09 -7.19
C ASP A 25 -17.54 -4.39 -7.17
N VAL A 26 -16.38 -4.33 -6.52
CA VAL A 26 -15.41 -5.42 -6.45
C VAL A 26 -14.80 -5.53 -5.06
N GLY A 27 -14.18 -6.67 -4.79
CA GLY A 27 -13.41 -6.92 -3.57
C GLY A 27 -12.00 -7.43 -3.88
N ASP A 28 -11.27 -7.86 -2.85
CA ASP A 28 -9.90 -8.37 -2.98
C ASP A 28 -9.83 -9.57 -3.93
N TYR A 29 -10.75 -10.52 -3.80
CA TYR A 29 -10.77 -11.72 -4.64
C TYR A 29 -11.13 -11.40 -6.08
N SER A 30 -12.20 -10.66 -6.30
CA SER A 30 -12.68 -10.35 -7.64
C SER A 30 -11.74 -9.43 -8.41
N SER A 31 -11.17 -8.40 -7.78
CA SER A 31 -10.20 -7.50 -8.39
C SER A 31 -8.89 -8.24 -8.73
N SER A 32 -8.41 -9.11 -7.85
CA SER A 32 -7.22 -9.94 -8.10
C SER A 32 -7.41 -10.87 -9.30
N LEU A 33 -8.60 -11.48 -9.42
CA LEU A 33 -8.95 -12.30 -10.58
C LEU A 33 -9.02 -11.47 -11.88
N GLN A 34 -9.51 -10.23 -11.80
CA GLN A 34 -9.51 -9.32 -12.95
C GLN A 34 -8.09 -8.99 -13.41
N VAL A 35 -7.15 -8.75 -12.47
CA VAL A 35 -5.74 -8.52 -12.79
C VAL A 35 -5.12 -9.76 -13.45
N GLN A 36 -5.36 -10.96 -12.93
CA GLN A 36 -4.89 -12.20 -13.54
C GLN A 36 -5.42 -12.36 -14.99
N ARG A 37 -6.72 -12.09 -15.21
CA ARG A 37 -7.33 -12.12 -16.56
C ARG A 37 -6.74 -11.06 -17.49
N PHE A 38 -6.48 -9.85 -16.97
CA PHE A 38 -5.77 -8.80 -17.70
C PHE A 38 -4.38 -9.29 -18.15
N LEU A 39 -3.59 -9.86 -17.24
CA LEU A 39 -2.26 -10.37 -17.54
C LEU A 39 -2.29 -11.49 -18.60
N ASN A 40 -3.20 -12.44 -18.48
CA ASN A 40 -3.37 -13.48 -19.50
C ASN A 40 -3.65 -12.87 -20.88
N LYS A 41 -4.56 -11.91 -20.94
CA LYS A 41 -4.89 -11.22 -22.18
C LYS A 41 -3.72 -10.41 -22.71
N TRP A 42 -3.01 -9.69 -21.84
CA TRP A 42 -1.85 -8.91 -22.22
C TRP A 42 -0.74 -9.79 -22.80
N PHE A 43 -0.38 -10.89 -22.15
CA PHE A 43 0.63 -11.82 -22.66
C PHE A 43 0.21 -12.54 -23.94
N THR A 44 -1.09 -12.79 -24.14
CA THR A 44 -1.60 -13.31 -25.41
C THR A 44 -1.37 -12.32 -26.56
N HIS A 45 -1.51 -11.03 -26.33
CA HIS A 45 -1.26 -9.99 -27.35
C HIS A 45 0.22 -9.60 -27.46
N HIS A 46 1.03 -9.93 -26.46
CA HIS A 46 2.45 -9.61 -26.41
C HIS A 46 3.30 -10.87 -26.14
N PRO A 47 3.23 -11.89 -27.01
CA PRO A 47 3.88 -13.20 -26.79
C PRO A 47 5.40 -13.10 -26.70
N GLN A 48 6.02 -12.06 -27.26
CA GLN A 48 7.46 -11.81 -27.18
C GLN A 48 7.99 -11.67 -25.75
N TYR A 49 7.12 -11.40 -24.77
CA TYR A 49 7.50 -11.29 -23.35
C TYR A 49 7.27 -12.57 -22.54
N LEU A 50 6.63 -13.61 -23.10
CA LEU A 50 6.30 -14.84 -22.36
C LEU A 50 7.52 -15.58 -21.82
N SER A 51 8.65 -15.52 -22.52
CA SER A 51 9.90 -16.17 -22.08
C SER A 51 10.60 -15.41 -20.95
N ASN A 52 10.28 -14.12 -20.75
CA ASN A 52 10.91 -13.30 -19.74
C ASN A 52 10.51 -13.74 -18.33
N PRO A 53 11.44 -13.70 -17.35
CA PRO A 53 11.06 -13.83 -15.95
C PRO A 53 10.05 -12.75 -15.57
N PHE A 54 8.90 -13.17 -15.03
CA PHE A 54 7.84 -12.26 -14.61
C PHE A 54 7.77 -12.16 -13.10
N TYR A 55 7.64 -10.95 -12.58
CA TYR A 55 7.44 -10.65 -11.17
C TYR A 55 6.26 -9.70 -11.01
N LEU A 56 5.49 -9.91 -9.95
CA LEU A 56 4.46 -8.97 -9.51
C LEU A 56 5.05 -8.05 -8.44
N GLY A 57 4.67 -6.79 -8.44
CA GLY A 57 5.16 -5.84 -7.42
C GLY A 57 4.10 -4.85 -6.98
N GLY A 58 4.20 -4.42 -5.72
CA GLY A 58 3.35 -3.38 -5.14
C GLY A 58 3.71 -3.08 -3.70
N ASP A 59 3.11 -2.04 -3.15
CA ASP A 59 3.33 -1.59 -1.76
C ASP A 59 2.01 -1.47 -0.99
N SER A 60 2.10 -1.34 0.33
CA SER A 60 0.95 -1.06 1.20
C SER A 60 -0.15 -2.13 1.05
N TYR A 61 -1.36 -1.76 0.62
CA TYR A 61 -2.49 -2.67 0.42
C TYR A 61 -2.20 -3.77 -0.61
N ALA A 62 -1.24 -3.57 -1.51
CA ALA A 62 -0.80 -4.59 -2.45
C ALA A 62 -0.22 -5.84 -1.76
N GLY A 63 0.21 -5.74 -0.51
CA GLY A 63 0.56 -6.90 0.33
C GLY A 63 -0.56 -7.92 0.51
N LYS A 64 -1.84 -7.49 0.31
CA LYS A 64 -2.99 -8.40 0.23
C LYS A 64 -3.16 -8.99 -1.16
N VAL A 65 -3.25 -8.14 -2.17
CA VAL A 65 -3.69 -8.59 -3.51
C VAL A 65 -2.58 -9.24 -4.33
N ILE A 66 -1.31 -8.83 -4.19
CA ILE A 66 -0.19 -9.39 -4.96
C ILE A 66 0.01 -10.89 -4.74
N PRO A 67 0.07 -11.42 -3.50
CA PRO A 67 0.22 -12.87 -3.30
C PRO A 67 -1.00 -13.65 -3.79
N LEU A 68 -2.19 -13.07 -3.75
CA LEU A 68 -3.40 -13.69 -4.30
C LEU A 68 -3.35 -13.77 -5.84
N ILE A 69 -2.94 -12.70 -6.52
CA ILE A 69 -2.75 -12.70 -7.99
C ILE A 69 -1.69 -13.73 -8.37
N ALA A 70 -0.55 -13.76 -7.66
CA ALA A 70 0.50 -14.75 -7.87
C ALA A 70 -0.03 -16.18 -7.72
N THR A 71 -0.91 -16.42 -6.73
CA THR A 71 -1.56 -17.72 -6.52
C THR A 71 -2.43 -18.10 -7.71
N TYR A 72 -3.24 -17.18 -8.24
CA TYR A 72 -4.07 -17.46 -9.42
C TYR A 72 -3.24 -17.79 -10.66
N ILE A 73 -2.13 -17.06 -10.89
CA ILE A 73 -1.22 -17.36 -12.01
C ILE A 73 -0.57 -18.73 -11.80
N SER A 74 -0.11 -19.05 -10.58
CA SER A 74 0.48 -20.35 -10.26
C SER A 74 -0.48 -21.50 -10.50
N GLN A 75 -1.75 -21.35 -10.10
CA GLN A 75 -2.80 -22.33 -10.32
C GLN A 75 -3.10 -22.52 -11.82
N GLY A 76 -3.14 -21.45 -12.60
CA GLY A 76 -3.29 -21.51 -14.06
C GLY A 76 -2.12 -22.26 -14.72
N THR A 77 -0.89 -22.03 -14.25
CA THR A 77 0.29 -22.75 -14.74
C THR A 77 0.20 -24.26 -14.45
N GLU A 78 -0.24 -24.67 -13.25
CA GLU A 78 -0.44 -26.07 -12.88
C GLU A 78 -1.49 -26.75 -13.76
N LYS A 79 -2.57 -26.04 -14.10
CA LYS A 79 -3.63 -26.51 -14.99
C LYS A 79 -3.24 -26.42 -16.46
N ARG A 80 -2.05 -25.92 -16.78
CA ARG A 80 -1.58 -25.65 -18.15
C ARG A 80 -2.48 -24.71 -18.95
N GLU A 81 -3.14 -23.78 -18.25
CA GLU A 81 -3.96 -22.73 -18.89
C GLU A 81 -3.06 -21.77 -19.68
N GLN A 82 -3.45 -21.46 -20.92
CA GLN A 82 -2.69 -20.55 -21.77
C GLN A 82 -3.13 -19.08 -21.57
N PRO A 83 -2.20 -18.12 -21.65
CA PRO A 83 -0.75 -18.28 -21.86
C PRO A 83 -0.02 -18.71 -20.58
N LEU A 84 1.04 -19.51 -20.72
CA LEU A 84 1.88 -19.88 -19.57
C LEU A 84 2.79 -18.71 -19.19
N ILE A 85 2.39 -17.95 -18.18
CA ILE A 85 3.16 -16.82 -17.66
C ILE A 85 4.36 -17.35 -16.85
N ASN A 86 5.57 -16.91 -17.19
CA ASN A 86 6.81 -17.33 -16.55
C ASN A 86 7.01 -16.63 -15.19
N LEU A 87 6.05 -16.81 -14.28
CA LEU A 87 6.09 -16.23 -12.93
C LEU A 87 7.28 -16.79 -12.14
N LYS A 88 8.12 -15.91 -11.61
CA LYS A 88 9.28 -16.25 -10.75
C LYS A 88 9.09 -15.85 -9.30
N GLY A 89 8.23 -14.86 -9.05
CA GLY A 89 8.02 -14.38 -7.70
C GLY A 89 7.30 -13.04 -7.67
N TYR A 90 7.39 -12.39 -6.51
CA TYR A 90 6.73 -11.11 -6.28
C TYR A 90 7.51 -10.26 -5.27
N LEU A 91 7.21 -8.95 -5.26
CA LEU A 91 7.82 -7.96 -4.40
C LEU A 91 6.71 -7.19 -3.66
N VAL A 92 6.83 -7.03 -2.35
CA VAL A 92 5.87 -6.26 -1.55
C VAL A 92 6.58 -5.35 -0.55
N GLY A 93 6.24 -4.06 -0.59
CA GLY A 93 6.79 -3.04 0.30
C GLY A 93 5.80 -2.63 1.38
N ASN A 94 6.25 -2.49 2.65
CA ASN A 94 5.40 -2.14 3.79
C ASN A 94 4.00 -2.78 3.69
N PRO A 95 3.93 -4.13 3.55
CA PRO A 95 2.73 -4.81 3.10
C PRO A 95 1.68 -4.92 4.19
N ILE A 96 0.46 -4.51 3.90
CA ILE A 96 -0.72 -4.89 4.69
C ILE A 96 -1.01 -6.36 4.42
N THR A 97 -1.10 -7.16 5.48
CA THR A 97 -1.28 -8.62 5.37
C THR A 97 -2.43 -9.15 6.21
N ASP A 98 -2.45 -8.81 7.49
CA ASP A 98 -3.40 -9.28 8.46
C ASP A 98 -3.55 -8.23 9.58
N PRO A 99 -4.78 -7.79 9.90
CA PRO A 99 -5.00 -6.77 10.95
C PRO A 99 -4.37 -7.13 12.30
N LYS A 100 -4.24 -8.42 12.60
CA LYS A 100 -3.61 -8.90 13.82
C LYS A 100 -2.14 -8.48 13.93
N PHE A 101 -1.44 -8.35 12.80
CA PHE A 101 -0.07 -7.88 12.75
C PHE A 101 -0.01 -6.38 12.43
N ASP A 102 -0.66 -5.97 11.35
CA ASP A 102 -0.48 -4.63 10.75
C ASP A 102 -0.76 -3.50 11.74
N ARG A 103 -1.79 -3.62 12.56
CA ARG A 103 -2.19 -2.58 13.52
C ARG A 103 -1.62 -2.75 14.92
N ASN A 104 -1.39 -3.98 15.37
CA ASN A 104 -0.91 -4.24 16.72
C ASN A 104 0.48 -3.66 17.01
N PHE A 105 1.33 -3.53 15.99
CA PHE A 105 2.69 -3.03 16.17
C PHE A 105 2.81 -1.49 16.12
N ARG A 106 1.70 -0.76 15.87
CA ARG A 106 1.73 0.72 15.88
C ARG A 106 2.08 1.29 17.26
N VAL A 107 1.54 0.71 18.33
CA VAL A 107 1.84 1.13 19.72
C VAL A 107 3.33 0.95 20.02
N GLN A 108 3.88 -0.22 19.70
CA GLN A 108 5.30 -0.51 19.88
C GLN A 108 6.19 0.38 19.00
N GLY A 109 5.78 0.63 17.74
CA GLY A 109 6.47 1.55 16.84
C GLY A 109 6.48 2.98 17.37
N ALA A 110 5.33 3.49 17.83
CA ALA A 110 5.21 4.82 18.42
C ALA A 110 6.11 5.00 19.66
N HIS A 111 6.21 3.97 20.49
CA HIS A 111 7.15 3.97 21.63
C HIS A 111 8.61 3.97 21.15
N GLY A 112 8.95 3.13 20.17
CA GLY A 112 10.31 3.06 19.62
C GLY A 112 10.80 4.37 18.99
N PHE A 113 9.89 5.18 18.45
CA PHE A 113 10.19 6.53 17.95
C PHE A 113 10.11 7.63 19.01
N GLY A 114 9.77 7.32 20.27
CA GLY A 114 9.59 8.32 21.33
C GLY A 114 8.37 9.23 21.14
N ILE A 115 7.38 8.80 20.32
CA ILE A 115 6.11 9.53 20.14
C ILE A 115 5.23 9.38 21.36
N ILE A 116 5.27 8.23 22.01
CA ILE A 116 4.62 7.98 23.30
C ILE A 116 5.67 7.69 24.36
N SER A 117 5.39 8.10 25.60
CA SER A 117 6.27 7.88 26.76
C SER A 117 6.21 6.43 27.24
N ASP A 118 7.20 6.03 28.07
CA ASP A 118 7.22 4.74 28.76
C ASP A 118 5.91 4.51 29.53
N GLN A 119 5.38 5.53 30.23
CA GLN A 119 4.16 5.43 31.03
C GLN A 119 2.94 5.07 30.18
N ILE A 120 2.81 5.70 28.98
CA ILE A 120 1.70 5.40 28.03
C ILE A 120 1.88 3.99 27.48
N TYR A 121 3.11 3.62 27.12
CA TYR A 121 3.40 2.28 26.60
C TYR A 121 3.13 1.18 27.63
N GLU A 122 3.58 1.36 28.89
CA GLU A 122 3.33 0.43 29.99
C GLU A 122 1.83 0.31 30.30
N ALA A 123 1.09 1.43 30.26
CA ALA A 123 -0.35 1.42 30.43
C ALA A 123 -1.05 0.65 29.32
N ALA A 124 -0.60 0.80 28.06
CA ALA A 124 -1.11 0.03 26.93
C ALA A 124 -0.82 -1.47 27.08
N MET A 125 0.41 -1.84 27.43
CA MET A 125 0.77 -3.24 27.65
C MET A 125 -0.06 -3.88 28.77
N LYS A 126 -0.22 -3.18 29.90
CA LYS A 126 -0.97 -3.68 31.06
C LYS A 126 -2.45 -3.86 30.76
N ASN A 127 -3.09 -2.90 30.11
CA ASN A 127 -4.54 -2.86 29.96
C ASN A 127 -5.03 -3.59 28.69
N CYS A 128 -4.25 -3.57 27.59
CA CYS A 128 -4.63 -4.17 26.30
C CYS A 128 -4.14 -5.59 26.10
N LYS A 129 -3.20 -6.09 26.92
CA LYS A 129 -2.71 -7.48 26.90
C LYS A 129 -2.27 -7.98 25.53
N GLY A 130 -1.67 -7.08 24.73
CA GLY A 130 -1.16 -7.40 23.37
C GLY A 130 -2.21 -7.32 22.26
N ASN A 131 -3.45 -6.94 22.55
CA ASN A 131 -4.46 -6.64 21.54
C ASN A 131 -4.73 -5.14 21.51
N TYR A 132 -4.05 -4.44 20.60
CA TYR A 132 -4.17 -2.98 20.42
C TYR A 132 -5.12 -2.61 19.25
N VAL A 133 -5.81 -3.58 18.67
CA VAL A 133 -6.74 -3.37 17.55
C VAL A 133 -8.18 -3.24 18.05
N ILE A 134 -8.56 -4.13 18.97
CA ILE A 134 -9.92 -4.18 19.54
C ILE A 134 -9.77 -4.17 21.05
N PRO A 135 -10.01 -2.99 21.71
CA PRO A 135 -9.89 -2.89 23.16
C PRO A 135 -10.95 -3.75 23.86
N GLU A 136 -10.52 -4.57 24.83
CA GLU A 136 -11.41 -5.46 25.59
C GLU A 136 -11.97 -4.79 26.86
N ASN A 137 -11.46 -3.61 27.22
CA ASN A 137 -11.90 -2.86 28.39
C ASN A 137 -11.70 -1.37 28.20
N GLN A 138 -12.36 -0.57 29.06
CA GLN A 138 -12.36 0.89 29.01
C GLN A 138 -10.95 1.48 29.14
N LEU A 139 -10.12 0.99 30.06
CA LEU A 139 -8.76 1.49 30.27
C LEU A 139 -7.86 1.26 29.06
N CYS A 140 -8.05 0.14 28.35
CA CYS A 140 -7.37 -0.09 27.08
C CYS A 140 -7.85 0.90 26.02
N ALA A 141 -9.16 1.14 25.90
CA ALA A 141 -9.70 2.08 24.92
C ALA A 141 -9.15 3.50 25.14
N GLU A 142 -9.14 3.99 26.36
CA GLU A 142 -8.64 5.33 26.73
C GLU A 142 -7.16 5.52 26.42
N VAL A 143 -6.32 4.52 26.73
CA VAL A 143 -4.89 4.61 26.41
C VAL A 143 -4.64 4.55 24.92
N LEU A 144 -5.40 3.75 24.16
CA LEU A 144 -5.28 3.69 22.70
C LEU A 144 -5.74 4.99 22.03
N GLU A 145 -6.78 5.62 22.52
CA GLU A 145 -7.21 6.96 22.07
C GLU A 145 -6.10 8.00 22.29
N THR A 146 -5.41 7.95 23.44
CA THR A 146 -4.25 8.80 23.70
C THR A 146 -3.12 8.53 22.69
N VAL A 147 -2.80 7.29 22.43
CA VAL A 147 -1.77 6.89 21.43
C VAL A 147 -2.16 7.40 20.03
N ASP A 148 -3.40 7.18 19.61
CA ASP A 148 -3.88 7.61 18.29
C ASP A 148 -3.90 9.13 18.16
N SER A 149 -4.25 9.86 19.23
CA SER A 149 -4.18 11.32 19.27
C SER A 149 -2.76 11.81 19.02
N LEU A 150 -1.76 11.26 19.71
CA LEU A 150 -0.35 11.63 19.54
C LEU A 150 0.18 11.28 18.16
N ILE A 151 -0.15 10.10 17.63
CA ILE A 151 0.22 9.70 16.26
C ILE A 151 -0.43 10.64 15.23
N SER A 152 -1.65 11.10 15.49
CA SER A 152 -2.36 11.99 14.57
C SER A 152 -1.67 13.32 14.34
N GLU A 153 -0.75 13.73 15.22
CA GLU A 153 0.00 15.00 15.11
C GLU A 153 1.20 14.92 14.15
N ILE A 154 1.59 13.74 13.71
CA ILE A 154 2.77 13.52 12.86
C ILE A 154 2.39 12.98 11.46
N ALA A 155 3.38 12.88 10.56
CA ALA A 155 3.24 12.19 9.28
C ALA A 155 3.50 10.69 9.50
N ASP A 156 2.47 9.93 9.87
CA ASP A 156 2.59 8.53 10.28
C ASP A 156 3.06 7.58 9.15
N GLY A 157 2.92 7.95 7.88
CA GLY A 157 3.51 7.22 6.76
C GLY A 157 5.03 7.39 6.63
N HIS A 158 5.63 8.40 7.29
CA HIS A 158 7.07 8.60 7.41
C HIS A 158 7.35 9.60 8.52
N VAL A 159 7.68 9.13 9.71
CA VAL A 159 7.73 9.93 10.94
C VAL A 159 8.73 11.09 10.93
N LEU A 160 9.73 11.06 10.04
CA LEU A 160 10.69 12.16 9.88
C LEU A 160 10.20 13.24 8.91
N TYR A 161 9.11 13.01 8.19
CA TYR A 161 8.57 14.02 7.30
C TYR A 161 7.68 15.01 8.04
N LYS A 162 7.68 16.23 7.54
CA LYS A 162 6.72 17.25 7.95
C LYS A 162 5.29 16.77 7.67
N LYS A 163 4.40 16.91 8.64
CA LYS A 163 2.98 16.68 8.40
C LYS A 163 2.47 17.71 7.41
N CYS A 164 1.96 17.24 6.30
CA CYS A 164 1.52 18.07 5.18
C CYS A 164 0.03 17.88 4.91
N VAL A 165 -0.60 18.93 4.39
CA VAL A 165 -1.97 18.85 3.87
C VAL A 165 -1.98 17.93 2.65
N VAL A 166 -2.93 17.01 2.61
CA VAL A 166 -3.15 16.12 1.47
C VAL A 166 -4.32 16.63 0.65
N ALA A 167 -4.03 17.18 -0.54
CA ALA A 167 -5.07 17.63 -1.47
C ALA A 167 -5.65 16.43 -2.23
N THR A 168 -6.47 15.63 -1.54
CA THR A 168 -7.16 14.48 -2.14
C THR A 168 -8.62 14.45 -1.66
N PRO A 169 -9.53 13.92 -2.45
CA PRO A 169 -9.33 13.37 -3.80
C PRO A 169 -9.09 14.43 -4.88
N LYS A 170 -9.57 15.67 -4.70
CA LYS A 170 -9.54 16.74 -5.69
C LYS A 170 -8.96 18.02 -5.08
N PRO A 171 -7.92 18.61 -5.68
CA PRO A 171 -7.44 19.92 -5.27
C PRO A 171 -8.53 20.99 -5.44
N ILE A 172 -8.65 21.86 -4.47
CA ILE A 172 -9.50 23.04 -4.59
C ILE A 172 -8.67 24.14 -5.26
N ASP A 173 -9.26 24.83 -6.24
CA ASP A 173 -8.59 25.95 -6.89
C ASP A 173 -8.37 27.12 -5.91
N ASP A 174 -7.37 27.97 -6.22
CA ASP A 174 -6.96 29.06 -5.33
C ASP A 174 -8.09 30.09 -5.07
N ALA A 175 -9.05 30.25 -5.98
CA ALA A 175 -10.17 31.18 -5.81
C ALA A 175 -11.17 30.63 -4.79
N THR A 176 -11.55 29.38 -4.92
CA THR A 176 -12.40 28.67 -3.97
C THR A 176 -11.76 28.61 -2.59
N ARG A 177 -10.45 28.36 -2.53
CA ARG A 177 -9.68 28.36 -1.27
C ARG A 177 -9.69 29.73 -0.58
N ARG A 178 -9.50 30.83 -1.34
CA ARG A 178 -9.59 32.21 -0.80
C ARG A 178 -10.98 32.47 -0.21
N LYS A 179 -12.04 32.01 -0.88
CA LYS A 179 -13.40 32.12 -0.38
C LYS A 179 -13.57 31.40 0.97
N PHE A 180 -13.08 30.17 1.12
CA PHE A 180 -13.12 29.45 2.40
C PHE A 180 -12.36 30.16 3.51
N LEU A 181 -11.21 30.77 3.21
CA LEU A 181 -10.40 31.52 4.19
C LEU A 181 -11.05 32.85 4.60
N LEU A 182 -11.87 33.45 3.73
CA LEU A 182 -12.58 34.71 4.01
C LEU A 182 -13.88 34.47 4.80
N GLU A 183 -14.46 33.30 4.77
CA GLU A 183 -15.71 32.96 5.47
C GLU A 183 -15.52 32.69 6.98
N GLU A 184 -14.38 33.05 7.59
CA GLU A 184 -14.04 33.02 9.04
C GLU A 184 -14.36 31.72 9.79
N SER A 185 -14.87 30.69 9.14
CA SER A 185 -15.37 29.46 9.78
C SER A 185 -14.35 28.31 9.86
N ILE A 186 -13.24 28.42 9.16
CA ILE A 186 -12.24 27.35 9.05
C ILE A 186 -10.86 27.90 9.38
N LYS A 187 -10.18 27.29 10.38
CA LYS A 187 -8.78 27.62 10.67
C LYS A 187 -7.92 27.42 9.41
N PRO A 188 -6.90 28.25 9.16
CA PRO A 188 -6.01 28.14 7.99
C PRO A 188 -5.43 26.75 7.76
N ASN A 189 -5.27 25.96 8.83
CA ASN A 189 -4.76 24.58 8.76
C ASN A 189 -5.84 23.54 8.45
N GLU A 190 -7.12 23.89 8.47
CA GLU A 190 -8.26 23.00 8.19
C GLU A 190 -8.82 23.19 6.78
N ALA A 191 -8.51 24.32 6.14
CA ALA A 191 -8.91 24.56 4.76
C ALA A 191 -8.21 23.55 3.82
N PRO A 192 -8.95 22.83 2.94
CA PRO A 192 -8.35 21.97 1.93
C PRO A 192 -7.39 22.80 1.10
N GLY A 193 -6.10 22.60 1.27
CA GLY A 193 -5.09 23.50 0.78
C GLY A 193 -4.13 22.92 -0.24
N ARG A 194 -3.53 23.79 -1.00
CA ARG A 194 -2.33 23.48 -1.76
C ARG A 194 -1.20 23.15 -0.78
N PRO A 195 -0.58 21.95 -0.85
CA PRO A 195 0.61 21.66 -0.07
C PRO A 195 1.74 22.59 -0.48
N THR A 196 2.62 22.92 0.45
CA THR A 196 3.85 23.69 0.14
C THR A 196 4.82 22.84 -0.67
N VAL A 197 5.71 23.47 -1.45
CA VAL A 197 6.65 22.77 -2.36
C VAL A 197 7.60 21.82 -1.64
N ASP A 198 7.87 22.06 -0.36
CA ASP A 198 8.69 21.22 0.52
C ASP A 198 7.94 19.99 1.06
N CYS A 199 6.63 19.93 0.86
CA CYS A 199 5.82 18.79 1.26
C CYS A 199 5.88 17.64 0.23
N PHE A 200 6.09 16.42 0.70
CA PHE A 200 6.06 15.24 -0.19
C PHE A 200 4.72 15.09 -0.93
N THR A 201 3.62 15.56 -0.34
CA THR A 201 2.28 15.57 -0.96
C THR A 201 2.13 16.58 -2.11
N TYR A 202 3.12 17.48 -2.31
CA TYR A 202 3.10 18.40 -3.44
C TYR A 202 3.16 17.68 -4.80
N GLY A 203 3.89 16.57 -4.87
CA GLY A 203 3.86 15.71 -6.04
C GLY A 203 2.47 15.15 -6.37
N TYR A 204 1.69 14.82 -5.36
CA TYR A 204 0.30 14.35 -5.54
C TYR A 204 -0.62 15.46 -6.06
N TYR A 205 -0.42 16.69 -5.57
CA TYR A 205 -1.11 17.87 -6.07
C TYR A 205 -0.80 18.11 -7.55
N LEU A 206 0.46 18.06 -7.96
CA LEU A 206 0.86 18.21 -9.35
C LEU A 206 0.34 17.07 -10.24
N ALA A 207 0.34 15.83 -9.74
CA ALA A 207 -0.15 14.66 -10.47
C ALA A 207 -1.62 14.83 -10.91
N TYR A 208 -2.46 15.45 -10.07
CA TYR A 208 -3.85 15.72 -10.46
C TYR A 208 -3.93 16.54 -11.74
N PHE A 209 -3.22 17.66 -11.84
CA PHE A 209 -3.24 18.52 -13.03
C PHE A 209 -2.61 17.85 -14.23
N TRP A 210 -1.52 17.13 -14.02
CA TRP A 210 -0.82 16.44 -15.10
C TRP A 210 -1.69 15.33 -15.71
N MET A 211 -2.33 14.49 -14.88
CA MET A 211 -3.17 13.39 -15.32
C MET A 211 -4.49 13.88 -15.97
N ASN A 212 -4.95 15.07 -15.64
CA ASN A 212 -6.16 15.68 -16.24
C ASN A 212 -5.83 16.59 -17.45
N ASN A 213 -4.55 16.81 -17.75
CA ASN A 213 -4.14 17.58 -18.92
C ASN A 213 -4.44 16.80 -20.21
N LYS A 214 -5.05 17.47 -21.21
CA LYS A 214 -5.42 16.84 -22.48
C LYS A 214 -4.23 16.20 -23.19
N MET A 215 -3.07 16.87 -23.26
CA MET A 215 -1.89 16.35 -23.95
C MET A 215 -1.36 15.07 -23.27
N THR A 216 -1.36 15.04 -21.94
CA THR A 216 -0.97 13.84 -21.16
C THR A 216 -1.91 12.68 -21.45
N ARG A 217 -3.23 12.93 -21.43
CA ARG A 217 -4.24 11.90 -21.70
C ARG A 217 -4.15 11.36 -23.13
N ASP A 218 -3.92 12.23 -24.09
CA ASP A 218 -3.73 11.84 -25.49
C ASP A 218 -2.45 11.01 -25.65
N ALA A 219 -1.34 11.42 -25.03
CA ALA A 219 -0.08 10.70 -25.07
C ALA A 219 -0.15 9.31 -24.39
N LEU A 220 -0.95 9.19 -23.34
CA LEU A 220 -1.22 7.91 -22.65
C LEU A 220 -2.27 7.06 -23.39
N GLY A 221 -2.87 7.54 -24.47
CA GLY A 221 -3.90 6.82 -25.22
C GLY A 221 -5.20 6.63 -24.42
N ILE A 222 -5.54 7.54 -23.50
CA ILE A 222 -6.75 7.44 -22.69
C ILE A 222 -7.96 7.61 -23.58
N LYS A 223 -8.82 6.58 -23.59
CA LYS A 223 -10.03 6.57 -24.41
C LYS A 223 -11.00 7.66 -23.97
N GLY A 224 -11.37 8.55 -24.89
CA GLY A 224 -12.33 9.61 -24.63
C GLY A 224 -13.68 9.06 -24.13
N GLY A 225 -14.33 9.79 -23.21
CA GLY A 225 -15.63 9.41 -22.62
C GLY A 225 -15.61 8.29 -21.58
N THR A 226 -14.43 7.77 -21.18
CA THR A 226 -14.33 6.66 -20.20
C THR A 226 -14.14 7.16 -18.78
N VAL A 227 -13.14 8.01 -18.54
CA VAL A 227 -12.83 8.61 -17.25
C VAL A 227 -12.85 10.12 -17.42
N SER A 228 -13.87 10.78 -16.88
CA SER A 228 -14.03 12.24 -16.99
C SER A 228 -12.93 12.98 -16.25
N GLU A 229 -12.65 12.58 -15.00
CA GLU A 229 -11.67 13.18 -14.12
C GLU A 229 -10.81 12.09 -13.44
N TRP A 230 -9.52 12.28 -13.47
CA TRP A 230 -8.59 11.44 -12.71
C TRP A 230 -8.39 12.04 -11.32
N VAL A 231 -8.51 11.19 -10.29
CA VAL A 231 -8.20 11.54 -8.91
C VAL A 231 -7.29 10.46 -8.32
N ARG A 232 -6.30 10.86 -7.52
CA ARG A 232 -5.33 9.92 -6.92
C ARG A 232 -6.00 8.90 -5.99
N CYS A 233 -6.91 9.35 -5.14
CA CYS A 233 -7.61 8.50 -4.18
C CYS A 233 -9.11 8.70 -4.32
N LYS A 234 -9.80 7.71 -4.86
CA LYS A 234 -11.25 7.72 -5.04
C LYS A 234 -11.92 7.09 -3.82
N LYS A 235 -12.35 7.93 -2.87
CA LYS A 235 -12.91 7.48 -1.58
C LYS A 235 -14.25 6.74 -1.74
N GLU A 236 -15.02 7.09 -2.77
CA GLU A 236 -16.35 6.54 -3.05
C GLU A 236 -16.30 5.24 -3.88
N LEU A 237 -15.11 4.65 -4.05
CA LEU A 237 -14.99 3.39 -4.76
C LEU A 237 -15.68 2.27 -3.94
N PRO A 238 -16.67 1.57 -4.51
CA PRO A 238 -17.35 0.48 -3.84
C PRO A 238 -16.45 -0.76 -3.80
N TYR A 239 -15.50 -0.76 -2.86
CA TYR A 239 -14.51 -1.82 -2.70
C TYR A 239 -14.69 -2.55 -1.39
N THR A 240 -14.86 -3.87 -1.47
CA THR A 240 -15.02 -4.73 -0.31
C THR A 240 -13.68 -5.38 0.05
N GLN A 241 -13.22 -5.14 1.29
CA GLN A 241 -12.04 -5.82 1.84
C GLN A 241 -12.47 -7.22 2.32
N ASP A 242 -12.65 -8.15 1.38
CA ASP A 242 -13.21 -9.48 1.62
C ASP A 242 -12.16 -10.56 1.93
N MET A 243 -10.86 -10.20 1.90
CA MET A 243 -9.76 -11.09 2.32
C MET A 243 -9.25 -10.71 3.71
N PRO A 244 -9.51 -11.51 4.75
CA PRO A 244 -9.07 -11.18 6.11
C PRO A 244 -7.54 -11.24 6.27
N SER A 245 -6.85 -12.19 5.62
CA SER A 245 -5.41 -12.38 5.73
C SER A 245 -4.80 -12.87 4.42
N SER A 246 -3.66 -12.29 4.02
CA SER A 246 -2.86 -12.76 2.89
C SER A 246 -1.72 -13.71 3.29
N ILE A 247 -1.46 -13.88 4.58
CA ILE A 247 -0.37 -14.72 5.11
C ILE A 247 -0.42 -16.17 4.57
N PRO A 248 -1.59 -16.85 4.47
CA PRO A 248 -1.65 -18.18 3.89
C PRO A 248 -1.19 -18.26 2.43
N TYR A 249 -1.39 -17.20 1.65
CA TYR A 249 -0.94 -17.13 0.25
C TYR A 249 0.58 -16.96 0.18
N HIS A 250 1.16 -16.11 1.02
CA HIS A 250 2.62 -15.99 1.16
C HIS A 250 3.26 -17.35 1.51
N LEU A 251 2.72 -18.04 2.50
CA LEU A 251 3.18 -19.37 2.92
C LEU A 251 3.13 -20.40 1.77
N ASN A 252 2.00 -20.43 1.06
CA ASN A 252 1.79 -21.39 -0.03
C ASN A 252 2.76 -21.13 -1.21
N LEU A 253 2.87 -19.88 -1.65
CA LEU A 253 3.75 -19.49 -2.75
C LEU A 253 5.22 -19.80 -2.44
N THR A 254 5.67 -19.50 -1.22
CA THR A 254 7.04 -19.79 -0.79
C THR A 254 7.30 -21.30 -0.76
N LYS A 255 6.37 -22.11 -0.24
CA LYS A 255 6.46 -23.59 -0.28
C LYS A 255 6.51 -24.16 -1.70
N ARG A 256 5.96 -23.47 -2.68
CA ARG A 256 6.02 -23.81 -4.11
C ARG A 256 7.29 -23.33 -4.82
N GLY A 257 8.21 -22.68 -4.09
CA GLY A 257 9.48 -22.19 -4.61
C GLY A 257 9.40 -20.85 -5.37
N TYR A 258 8.29 -20.11 -5.27
CA TYR A 258 8.25 -18.74 -5.77
C TYR A 258 9.05 -17.81 -4.86
N ARG A 259 9.82 -16.91 -5.46
CA ARG A 259 10.59 -15.92 -4.73
C ARG A 259 9.67 -14.83 -4.17
N ALA A 260 9.87 -14.47 -2.90
CA ALA A 260 9.22 -13.32 -2.28
C ALA A 260 10.30 -12.33 -1.83
N LEU A 261 10.25 -11.10 -2.33
CA LEU A 261 11.00 -9.99 -1.76
C LEU A 261 10.04 -9.16 -0.93
N VAL A 262 10.24 -9.16 0.38
CA VAL A 262 9.50 -8.32 1.32
C VAL A 262 10.45 -7.27 1.87
N TYR A 263 10.11 -6.01 1.70
CA TYR A 263 10.88 -4.90 2.24
C TYR A 263 9.96 -3.96 3.05
N SER A 264 10.54 -3.26 4.01
CA SER A 264 9.78 -2.37 4.88
C SER A 264 10.67 -1.23 5.35
N GLY A 265 10.26 0.01 5.10
CA GLY A 265 10.89 1.20 5.65
C GLY A 265 10.66 1.25 7.16
N ASP A 266 11.70 1.58 7.90
CA ASP A 266 11.70 1.60 9.37
C ASP A 266 11.04 2.84 9.97
N HIS A 267 10.84 3.89 9.18
CA HIS A 267 10.17 5.13 9.58
C HIS A 267 8.67 5.18 9.26
N ASP A 268 8.11 4.09 8.75
CA ASP A 268 6.67 3.94 8.53
C ASP A 268 5.96 3.48 9.81
N LEU A 269 5.00 4.26 10.27
CA LEU A 269 4.15 3.92 11.41
C LEU A 269 2.72 3.51 10.99
N GLN A 270 2.36 3.64 9.72
CA GLN A 270 1.11 3.08 9.19
C GLN A 270 1.18 1.57 9.05
N VAL A 271 2.29 1.06 8.47
CA VAL A 271 2.62 -0.36 8.39
C VAL A 271 4.04 -0.56 8.91
N PRO A 272 4.22 -0.59 10.25
CA PRO A 272 5.54 -0.64 10.86
C PRO A 272 6.35 -1.85 10.44
N HIS A 273 7.67 -1.68 10.25
CA HIS A 273 8.58 -2.80 9.95
C HIS A 273 8.50 -3.93 10.99
N LEU A 274 8.16 -3.59 12.23
CA LEU A 274 7.94 -4.56 13.32
C LEU A 274 6.80 -5.53 12.98
N SER A 275 5.71 -5.04 12.39
CA SER A 275 4.59 -5.89 11.93
C SER A 275 5.03 -6.80 10.80
N THR A 276 5.80 -6.25 9.84
CA THR A 276 6.37 -7.01 8.73
C THR A 276 7.26 -8.15 9.23
N GLN A 277 8.15 -7.90 10.18
CA GLN A 277 8.95 -8.94 10.80
C GLN A 277 8.11 -9.98 11.54
N ALA A 278 7.07 -9.55 12.25
CA ALA A 278 6.24 -10.45 13.06
C ALA A 278 5.46 -11.44 12.19
N TRP A 279 4.81 -10.99 11.12
CA TRP A 279 4.08 -11.90 10.25
C TRP A 279 5.03 -12.83 9.45
N ILE A 280 6.22 -12.34 9.03
CA ILE A 280 7.22 -13.19 8.38
C ILE A 280 7.67 -14.30 9.34
N ARG A 281 7.96 -13.97 10.59
CA ARG A 281 8.32 -14.98 11.62
C ARG A 281 7.20 -16.01 11.82
N SER A 282 5.93 -15.60 11.71
CA SER A 282 4.79 -16.51 11.83
C SER A 282 4.71 -17.57 10.73
N LEU A 283 5.40 -17.39 9.61
CA LEU A 283 5.53 -18.41 8.54
C LEU A 283 6.38 -19.60 8.97
N ASN A 284 7.16 -19.46 10.04
CA ASN A 284 7.98 -20.51 10.65
C ASN A 284 9.00 -21.16 9.69
N PHE A 285 9.59 -20.39 8.79
CA PHE A 285 10.69 -20.82 7.96
C PHE A 285 12.02 -20.72 8.71
N SER A 286 12.96 -21.61 8.40
CA SER A 286 14.33 -21.52 8.88
C SER A 286 15.04 -20.30 8.30
N ILE A 287 15.80 -19.59 9.15
CA ILE A 287 16.65 -18.50 8.72
C ILE A 287 17.92 -19.12 8.11
N VAL A 288 18.17 -18.83 6.83
CA VAL A 288 19.34 -19.34 6.08
C VAL A 288 20.45 -18.29 5.93
N ASP A 289 20.12 -17.02 6.09
CA ASP A 289 21.05 -15.90 6.10
C ASP A 289 20.58 -14.93 7.16
N ASP A 290 21.44 -14.57 8.11
CA ASP A 290 21.05 -13.77 9.25
C ASP A 290 21.03 -12.28 8.90
N TRP A 291 20.53 -11.50 9.83
CA TRP A 291 20.43 -10.06 9.77
C TRP A 291 21.81 -9.41 9.55
N ARG A 292 21.99 -8.74 8.44
CA ARG A 292 23.25 -8.09 8.07
C ARG A 292 23.02 -6.85 7.21
N ALA A 293 23.95 -5.92 7.27
CA ALA A 293 23.98 -4.81 6.33
C ALA A 293 24.13 -5.35 4.89
N TRP A 294 23.41 -4.78 3.96
CA TRP A 294 23.65 -5.01 2.55
C TRP A 294 24.39 -3.80 1.94
N HIS A 295 25.19 -4.04 0.93
CA HIS A 295 26.07 -3.03 0.36
C HIS A 295 25.81 -2.87 -1.13
N LEU A 296 25.85 -1.63 -1.61
CA LEU A 296 25.80 -1.28 -3.01
C LEU A 296 26.99 -0.36 -3.32
N GLY A 297 27.82 -0.73 -4.32
CA GLY A 297 29.00 0.07 -4.66
C GLY A 297 30.01 0.24 -3.52
N GLY A 298 30.11 -0.72 -2.60
CA GLY A 298 31.02 -0.69 -1.46
C GLY A 298 30.54 0.13 -0.27
N GLN A 299 29.34 0.70 -0.34
CA GLN A 299 28.71 1.44 0.77
C GLN A 299 27.52 0.65 1.31
N ALA A 300 27.26 0.73 2.62
CA ALA A 300 26.00 0.27 3.16
C ALA A 300 24.85 1.01 2.46
N ALA A 301 24.06 0.26 1.73
CA ALA A 301 22.92 0.79 1.04
C ALA A 301 21.78 0.89 2.04
N ASP A 302 21.75 2.02 2.68
CA ASP A 302 20.85 2.43 3.73
C ASP A 302 20.95 1.68 5.06
N LEU A 303 20.76 2.39 6.15
CA LEU A 303 20.68 1.87 7.50
C LEU A 303 19.23 1.59 7.86
N PRO A 304 18.99 0.64 8.56
CA PRO A 304 19.02 -0.80 8.44
C PRO A 304 17.76 -1.33 7.76
N SER A 305 17.60 -1.07 6.48
CA SER A 305 16.55 -1.71 5.71
C SER A 305 16.84 -3.19 5.64
N HIS A 306 16.22 -3.92 6.48
CA HIS A 306 16.43 -5.33 6.67
C HIS A 306 15.73 -6.12 5.59
N MET A 307 16.45 -6.44 4.52
CA MET A 307 16.00 -7.43 3.54
C MET A 307 16.21 -8.83 4.09
N ARG A 308 15.12 -9.57 4.30
CA ARG A 308 15.15 -11.02 4.39
C ARG A 308 14.70 -11.59 3.06
N THR A 309 15.55 -12.34 2.39
CA THR A 309 15.12 -13.22 1.31
C THR A 309 14.63 -14.50 1.98
N ILE A 310 13.36 -14.82 1.85
CA ILE A 310 12.80 -16.12 2.21
C ILE A 310 13.00 -17.07 1.05
#